data_8d015f199d9f55a0991fc8187bcfd6f4
#
_entry.id   8d015f199d9f55a0991fc8187bcfd6f4
#
_cell.length_a   1.000
_cell.length_b   1.000
_cell.length_c   1.000
_cell.angle_alpha   90.00
_cell.angle_beta   90.00
_cell.angle_gamma   90.00
#
_symmetry.space_group_name_H-M   'P 1'
#
loop_
_entity.id
_entity.type
_entity.pdbx_description
1 polymer ?
#
loop_
_entity_poly.entity_id
_entity_poly.type
_entity_poly.pdbx_seq_one_letter_code
_entity_poly.pdbx_strand_id
1 'polypeptide(L)'
;MNLGKLVVSSSPHVHAELTTSKIMAWVLIALAPAGVMGVWYYGLRAFVVMVVCVAACVLSEYAWQKLTHRPLTIGDLSAAVTGLMLAYNLPVTIPLWMAAVGGVFAIIVVKQFYGGLGCNIVNPALAGRAMMLASWPVAMTTWTLDGVTTATPLALIKAGTLDQLPPLSHMLVGFMGGSLGETCKLALLIGFAILLWKKIITWHVPVIYILTVSVLCTLFGRGAPVADMLAGGLFLGAIFMATDYATSPITIKGKVIYAFGCGALTAVIRTWGGYPEGFTYAILVMNLTVPLIDRATKPRIFGEVKKHGK
;
A
#
# COMPACT_ATOMS: atom_id res chain seq x y z
N MET A 1 -53.19 17.98 14.05
CA MET A 1 -51.91 17.37 14.36
C MET A 1 -51.42 16.62 13.13
N ASN A 2 -50.50 17.18 12.34
CA ASN A 2 -49.87 16.43 11.25
C ASN A 2 -48.87 15.44 11.88
N LEU A 3 -49.27 14.20 11.99
CA LEU A 3 -48.34 13.12 12.30
C LEU A 3 -47.35 13.01 11.15
N GLY A 4 -46.17 13.62 11.32
CA GLY A 4 -45.08 13.49 10.35
C GLY A 4 -44.88 12.00 10.02
N LYS A 5 -44.70 11.70 8.74
CA LYS A 5 -44.45 10.32 8.28
C LYS A 5 -43.31 9.75 9.11
N LEU A 6 -43.60 8.75 9.93
CA LEU A 6 -42.58 7.99 10.66
C LEU A 6 -41.71 7.26 9.62
N VAL A 7 -40.43 7.66 9.57
CA VAL A 7 -39.46 6.96 8.72
C VAL A 7 -39.03 5.73 9.46
N VAL A 8 -39.50 4.56 9.00
CA VAL A 8 -39.05 3.27 9.49
C VAL A 8 -37.81 2.87 8.69
N SER A 9 -36.65 2.86 9.34
CA SER A 9 -35.40 2.35 8.75
C SER A 9 -35.09 0.98 9.34
N SER A 10 -34.50 0.09 8.52
CA SER A 10 -33.95 -1.17 9.01
C SER A 10 -32.77 -0.94 9.96
N SER A 11 -32.59 -1.82 10.95
CA SER A 11 -31.41 -1.78 11.85
C SER A 11 -30.08 -1.93 11.05
N PRO A 12 -29.02 -1.22 11.41
CA PRO A 12 -28.86 -0.32 12.57
C PRO A 12 -29.42 1.08 12.32
N HIS A 13 -30.09 1.66 13.33
CA HIS A 13 -30.68 3.01 13.24
C HIS A 13 -29.66 4.13 13.40
N VAL A 14 -28.52 3.85 14.03
CA VAL A 14 -27.41 4.77 14.21
C VAL A 14 -26.33 4.43 13.17
N HIS A 15 -26.09 5.34 12.25
CA HIS A 15 -25.06 5.21 11.22
C HIS A 15 -23.84 6.06 11.58
N ALA A 16 -22.63 5.54 11.28
CA ALA A 16 -21.41 6.33 11.39
C ALA A 16 -21.41 7.46 10.34
N GLU A 17 -20.91 8.62 10.70
CA GLU A 17 -20.78 9.77 9.77
C GLU A 17 -19.77 9.49 8.63
N LEU A 18 -18.81 8.59 8.88
CA LEU A 18 -17.79 8.19 7.91
C LEU A 18 -18.33 7.08 7.01
N THR A 19 -18.66 7.47 5.78
CA THR A 19 -18.98 6.51 4.71
C THR A 19 -17.70 6.01 4.04
N THR A 20 -17.79 4.86 3.37
CA THR A 20 -16.67 4.29 2.58
C THR A 20 -16.07 5.30 1.60
N SER A 21 -16.93 6.01 0.85
CA SER A 21 -16.48 7.04 -0.10
C SER A 21 -15.74 8.18 0.58
N LYS A 22 -16.18 8.62 1.77
CA LYS A 22 -15.47 9.65 2.55
C LYS A 22 -14.09 9.15 3.01
N ILE A 23 -13.99 7.91 3.46
CA ILE A 23 -12.71 7.31 3.87
C ILE A 23 -11.75 7.24 2.68
N MET A 24 -12.21 6.72 1.53
CA MET A 24 -11.39 6.64 0.33
C MET A 24 -10.98 8.02 -0.22
N ALA A 25 -11.88 9.02 -0.13
CA ALA A 25 -11.52 10.40 -0.46
C ALA A 25 -10.40 10.94 0.44
N TRP A 26 -10.44 10.69 1.75
CA TRP A 26 -9.36 11.09 2.66
C TRP A 26 -8.04 10.36 2.36
N VAL A 27 -8.09 9.10 1.94
CA VAL A 27 -6.89 8.37 1.49
C VAL A 27 -6.30 9.02 0.23
N LEU A 28 -7.13 9.41 -0.75
CA LEU A 28 -6.67 10.13 -1.94
C LEU A 28 -6.04 11.49 -1.57
N ILE A 29 -6.66 12.25 -0.65
CA ILE A 29 -6.11 13.52 -0.15
C ILE A 29 -4.78 13.28 0.56
N ALA A 30 -4.64 12.23 1.36
CA ALA A 30 -3.41 11.88 2.04
C ALA A 30 -2.29 11.42 1.08
N LEU A 31 -2.64 10.84 -0.07
CA LEU A 31 -1.69 10.47 -1.12
C LEU A 31 -1.30 11.66 -2.01
N ALA A 32 -2.13 12.70 -2.11
CA ALA A 32 -1.91 13.83 -3.00
C ALA A 32 -0.54 14.53 -2.81
N PRO A 33 -0.02 14.79 -1.60
CA PRO A 33 1.31 15.39 -1.43
C PRO A 33 2.42 14.58 -2.11
N ALA A 34 2.38 13.24 -1.99
CA ALA A 34 3.36 12.37 -2.64
C ALA A 34 3.25 12.41 -4.17
N GLY A 35 2.02 12.51 -4.71
CA GLY A 35 1.79 12.68 -6.15
C GLY A 35 2.31 14.00 -6.69
N VAL A 36 2.06 15.10 -5.97
CA VAL A 36 2.58 16.42 -6.34
C VAL A 36 4.11 16.41 -6.40
N MET A 37 4.77 15.83 -5.38
CA MET A 37 6.22 15.69 -5.37
C MET A 37 6.73 14.77 -6.48
N GLY A 38 6.01 13.68 -6.78
CA GLY A 38 6.34 12.80 -7.90
C GLY A 38 6.28 13.53 -9.25
N VAL A 39 5.26 14.37 -9.47
CA VAL A 39 5.17 15.21 -10.68
C VAL A 39 6.27 16.27 -10.70
N TRP A 40 6.60 16.85 -9.55
CA TRP A 40 7.68 17.84 -9.44
C TRP A 40 9.04 17.27 -9.86
N TYR A 41 9.38 16.04 -9.41
CA TYR A 41 10.67 15.41 -9.72
C TYR A 41 10.73 14.79 -11.12
N TYR A 42 9.65 14.16 -11.56
CA TYR A 42 9.66 13.35 -12.78
C TYR A 42 8.87 13.99 -13.94
N GLY A 43 8.31 15.17 -13.73
CA GLY A 43 7.62 15.95 -14.75
C GLY A 43 6.28 15.36 -15.19
N LEU A 44 5.81 15.82 -16.36
CA LEU A 44 4.48 15.49 -16.90
C LEU A 44 4.28 13.97 -17.13
N ARG A 45 5.37 13.24 -17.41
CA ARG A 45 5.30 11.78 -17.61
C ARG A 45 4.76 11.05 -16.38
N ALA A 46 5.18 11.48 -15.19
CA ALA A 46 4.68 10.94 -13.92
C ALA A 46 3.16 11.14 -13.79
N PHE A 47 2.69 12.33 -14.10
CA PHE A 47 1.25 12.63 -14.09
C PHE A 47 0.47 11.74 -15.08
N VAL A 48 0.99 11.56 -16.30
CA VAL A 48 0.35 10.68 -17.30
C VAL A 48 0.28 9.24 -16.81
N VAL A 49 1.34 8.68 -16.21
CA VAL A 49 1.32 7.32 -15.64
C VAL A 49 0.26 7.20 -14.53
N MET A 50 0.16 8.19 -13.63
CA MET A 50 -0.87 8.21 -12.59
C MET A 50 -2.29 8.22 -13.19
N VAL A 51 -2.54 9.08 -14.16
CA VAL A 51 -3.85 9.16 -14.83
C VAL A 51 -4.19 7.87 -15.54
N VAL A 52 -3.25 7.26 -16.25
CA VAL A 52 -3.47 5.98 -16.96
C VAL A 52 -3.78 4.86 -15.98
N CYS A 53 -3.04 4.73 -14.88
CA CYS A 53 -3.33 3.71 -13.85
C CYS A 53 -4.71 3.90 -13.23
N VAL A 54 -5.06 5.13 -12.83
CA VAL A 54 -6.37 5.43 -12.24
C VAL A 54 -7.49 5.16 -13.24
N ALA A 55 -7.34 5.64 -14.47
CA ALA A 55 -8.32 5.42 -15.53
C ALA A 55 -8.50 3.92 -15.85
N ALA A 56 -7.40 3.18 -15.98
CA ALA A 56 -7.44 1.73 -16.21
C ALA A 56 -8.17 0.99 -15.08
N CYS A 57 -7.92 1.35 -13.82
CA CYS A 57 -8.59 0.75 -12.68
C CYS A 57 -10.09 1.07 -12.66
N VAL A 58 -10.47 2.33 -12.82
CA VAL A 58 -11.87 2.77 -12.80
C VAL A 58 -12.66 2.18 -13.99
N LEU A 59 -12.09 2.22 -15.19
CA LEU A 59 -12.72 1.66 -16.39
C LEU A 59 -12.87 0.14 -16.31
N SER A 60 -11.88 -0.56 -15.75
CA SER A 60 -11.93 -2.01 -15.54
C SER A 60 -13.03 -2.40 -14.55
N GLU A 61 -13.17 -1.65 -13.46
CA GLU A 61 -14.24 -1.87 -12.49
C GLU A 61 -15.62 -1.63 -13.12
N TYR A 62 -15.77 -0.53 -13.84
CA TYR A 62 -16.99 -0.22 -14.59
C TYR A 62 -17.35 -1.31 -15.60
N ALA A 63 -16.40 -1.69 -16.45
CA ALA A 63 -16.62 -2.68 -17.48
C ALA A 63 -17.01 -4.03 -16.88
N TRP A 64 -16.31 -4.47 -15.82
CA TRP A 64 -16.61 -5.72 -15.13
C TRP A 64 -18.00 -5.72 -14.49
N GLN A 65 -18.36 -4.68 -13.74
CA GLN A 65 -19.65 -4.58 -13.09
C GLN A 65 -20.80 -4.52 -14.09
N LYS A 66 -20.61 -3.80 -15.21
CA LYS A 66 -21.60 -3.76 -16.29
C LYS A 66 -21.75 -5.11 -17.00
N LEU A 67 -20.64 -5.80 -17.29
CA LEU A 67 -20.64 -7.10 -17.95
C LEU A 67 -21.28 -8.20 -17.09
N THR A 68 -21.05 -8.13 -15.76
CA THR A 68 -21.57 -9.12 -14.81
C THR A 68 -22.92 -8.72 -14.22
N HIS A 69 -23.56 -7.65 -14.71
CA HIS A 69 -24.83 -7.11 -14.21
C HIS A 69 -24.87 -6.84 -12.70
N ARG A 70 -23.69 -6.47 -12.11
CA ARG A 70 -23.58 -6.07 -10.71
C ARG A 70 -23.89 -4.59 -10.53
N PRO A 71 -24.32 -4.16 -9.30
CA PRO A 71 -24.50 -2.73 -9.03
C PRO A 71 -23.21 -1.96 -9.22
N LEU A 72 -23.31 -0.77 -9.81
CA LEU A 72 -22.17 0.11 -10.03
C LEU A 72 -21.72 0.73 -8.71
N THR A 73 -20.48 0.45 -8.28
CA THR A 73 -19.89 0.96 -7.03
C THR A 73 -18.75 1.96 -7.25
N ILE A 74 -18.58 2.48 -8.45
CA ILE A 74 -17.49 3.40 -8.82
C ILE A 74 -17.41 4.63 -7.89
N GLY A 75 -18.56 5.07 -7.37
CA GLY A 75 -18.66 6.20 -6.45
C GLY A 75 -18.01 5.98 -5.07
N ASP A 76 -17.53 4.77 -4.77
CA ASP A 76 -16.79 4.48 -3.55
C ASP A 76 -15.32 4.94 -3.60
N LEU A 77 -14.81 5.35 -4.77
CA LEU A 77 -13.44 5.80 -5.04
C LEU A 77 -12.35 4.75 -4.81
N SER A 78 -12.68 3.52 -4.48
CA SER A 78 -11.71 2.48 -4.15
C SER A 78 -10.84 2.07 -5.33
N ALA A 79 -11.39 2.05 -6.56
CA ALA A 79 -10.62 1.80 -7.78
C ALA A 79 -9.61 2.92 -8.06
N ALA A 80 -9.99 4.16 -7.79
CA ALA A 80 -9.08 5.31 -7.94
C ALA A 80 -7.91 5.22 -6.94
N VAL A 81 -8.19 4.87 -5.67
CA VAL A 81 -7.16 4.63 -4.65
C VAL A 81 -6.22 3.50 -5.10
N THR A 82 -6.76 2.38 -5.56
CA THR A 82 -5.95 1.25 -6.05
C THR A 82 -5.07 1.65 -7.23
N GLY A 83 -5.61 2.39 -8.20
CA GLY A 83 -4.87 2.88 -9.36
C GLY A 83 -3.77 3.85 -8.99
N LEU A 84 -4.02 4.77 -8.06
CA LEU A 84 -3.02 5.72 -7.58
C LEU A 84 -1.91 5.04 -6.77
N MET A 85 -2.26 4.12 -5.88
CA MET A 85 -1.28 3.31 -5.15
C MET A 85 -0.42 2.45 -6.08
N LEU A 86 -1.02 1.86 -7.13
CA LEU A 86 -0.27 1.12 -8.14
C LEU A 86 0.71 2.05 -8.85
N ALA A 87 0.23 3.20 -9.35
CA ALA A 87 1.06 4.18 -10.05
C ALA A 87 2.27 4.62 -9.22
N TYR A 88 2.08 4.84 -7.91
CA TYR A 88 3.17 5.23 -7.00
C TYR A 88 4.26 4.15 -6.84
N ASN A 89 3.94 2.92 -7.18
CA ASN A 89 4.89 1.80 -7.15
C ASN A 89 5.57 1.53 -8.50
N LEU A 90 5.26 2.32 -9.53
CA LEU A 90 5.80 2.12 -10.87
C LEU A 90 6.96 3.08 -11.16
N PRO A 91 7.94 2.68 -12.00
CA PRO A 91 8.92 3.58 -12.57
C PRO A 91 8.26 4.56 -13.55
N VAL A 92 8.82 5.76 -13.67
CA VAL A 92 8.34 6.78 -14.64
C VAL A 92 8.48 6.32 -16.08
N THR A 93 9.53 5.54 -16.37
CA THR A 93 9.87 5.06 -17.71
C THR A 93 8.97 3.97 -18.22
N ILE A 94 8.07 3.43 -17.39
CA ILE A 94 7.21 2.31 -17.75
C ILE A 94 6.36 2.62 -18.98
N PRO A 95 6.21 1.70 -19.96
CA PRO A 95 5.25 1.85 -21.03
C PRO A 95 3.83 1.95 -20.49
N LEU A 96 3.04 2.90 -21.01
CA LEU A 96 1.69 3.17 -20.49
C LEU A 96 0.75 1.96 -20.60
N TRP A 97 0.90 1.15 -21.62
CA TRP A 97 0.10 -0.07 -21.79
C TRP A 97 0.38 -1.11 -20.69
N MET A 98 1.65 -1.23 -20.23
CA MET A 98 2.00 -2.11 -19.10
C MET A 98 1.33 -1.61 -17.81
N ALA A 99 1.39 -0.31 -17.56
CA ALA A 99 0.73 0.32 -16.42
C ALA A 99 -0.79 0.05 -16.44
N ALA A 100 -1.43 0.16 -17.62
CA ALA A 100 -2.84 -0.16 -17.80
C ALA A 100 -3.13 -1.64 -17.51
N VAL A 101 -2.32 -2.58 -18.03
CA VAL A 101 -2.47 -4.02 -17.76
C VAL A 101 -2.36 -4.32 -16.27
N GLY A 102 -1.40 -3.70 -15.56
CA GLY A 102 -1.27 -3.81 -14.11
C GLY A 102 -2.53 -3.37 -13.37
N GLY A 103 -3.14 -2.25 -13.77
CA GLY A 103 -4.39 -1.73 -13.22
C GLY A 103 -5.58 -2.67 -13.48
N VAL A 104 -5.72 -3.16 -14.72
CA VAL A 104 -6.75 -4.14 -15.09
C VAL A 104 -6.64 -5.41 -14.26
N PHE A 105 -5.42 -5.95 -14.12
CA PHE A 105 -5.18 -7.14 -13.30
C PHE A 105 -5.54 -6.90 -11.83
N ALA A 106 -5.08 -5.79 -11.25
CA ALA A 106 -5.34 -5.44 -9.87
C ALA A 106 -6.86 -5.38 -9.56
N ILE A 107 -7.64 -4.81 -10.47
CA ILE A 107 -9.09 -4.65 -10.26
C ILE A 107 -9.85 -5.92 -10.60
N ILE A 108 -9.66 -6.49 -11.79
CA ILE A 108 -10.49 -7.64 -12.22
C ILE A 108 -10.12 -8.88 -11.42
N VAL A 109 -8.84 -9.26 -11.44
CA VAL A 109 -8.41 -10.55 -10.86
C VAL A 109 -8.37 -10.49 -9.34
N VAL A 110 -7.80 -9.42 -8.76
CA VAL A 110 -7.54 -9.38 -7.31
C VAL A 110 -8.70 -8.82 -6.52
N LYS A 111 -9.51 -7.91 -7.09
CA LYS A 111 -10.63 -7.28 -6.37
C LYS A 111 -12.00 -7.85 -6.80
N GLN A 112 -12.31 -7.82 -8.09
CA GLN A 112 -13.67 -8.11 -8.56
C GLN A 112 -14.01 -9.61 -8.58
N PHE A 113 -13.06 -10.50 -8.85
CA PHE A 113 -13.29 -11.95 -8.83
C PHE A 113 -13.69 -12.44 -7.43
N TYR A 114 -13.19 -11.80 -6.37
CA TYR A 114 -13.52 -12.14 -4.98
C TYR A 114 -14.78 -11.48 -4.45
N GLY A 115 -15.43 -10.59 -5.21
CA GLY A 115 -16.70 -9.98 -4.81
C GLY A 115 -16.68 -8.46 -4.73
N GLY A 116 -15.55 -7.79 -4.96
CA GLY A 116 -15.40 -6.34 -4.95
C GLY A 116 -14.78 -5.80 -3.66
N LEU A 117 -15.18 -4.60 -3.26
CA LEU A 117 -14.61 -3.91 -2.11
C LEU A 117 -14.77 -4.72 -0.81
N GLY A 118 -13.69 -4.88 -0.07
CA GLY A 118 -13.67 -5.58 1.21
C GLY A 118 -13.58 -7.10 1.13
N CYS A 119 -13.67 -7.70 -0.07
CA CYS A 119 -13.60 -9.15 -0.28
C CYS A 119 -12.22 -9.61 -0.79
N ASN A 120 -11.32 -8.71 -1.09
CA ASN A 120 -9.98 -9.02 -1.59
C ASN A 120 -9.13 -9.70 -0.50
N ILE A 121 -8.45 -10.79 -0.87
CA ILE A 121 -7.60 -11.58 0.03
C ILE A 121 -6.26 -10.88 0.25
N VAL A 122 -5.75 -10.21 -0.78
CA VAL A 122 -4.48 -9.46 -0.77
C VAL A 122 -4.70 -8.04 -1.28
N ASN A 123 -3.76 -7.15 -0.99
CA ASN A 123 -3.82 -5.77 -1.48
C ASN A 123 -3.73 -5.74 -3.02
N PRO A 124 -4.75 -5.18 -3.73
CA PRO A 124 -4.82 -5.24 -5.19
C PRO A 124 -3.68 -4.49 -5.89
N ALA A 125 -3.27 -3.33 -5.37
CA ALA A 125 -2.18 -2.55 -5.95
C ALA A 125 -0.84 -3.29 -5.87
N LEU A 126 -0.56 -3.95 -4.73
CA LEU A 126 0.65 -4.76 -4.55
C LEU A 126 0.64 -6.02 -5.41
N ALA A 127 -0.51 -6.68 -5.54
CA ALA A 127 -0.64 -7.85 -6.40
C ALA A 127 -0.44 -7.47 -7.89
N GLY A 128 -0.99 -6.32 -8.33
CA GLY A 128 -0.73 -5.77 -9.65
C GLY A 128 0.75 -5.50 -9.88
N ARG A 129 1.43 -4.86 -8.92
CA ARG A 129 2.87 -4.63 -8.97
C ARG A 129 3.66 -5.94 -9.03
N ALA A 130 3.33 -6.92 -8.21
CA ALA A 130 4.02 -8.21 -8.17
C ALA A 130 3.89 -8.96 -9.50
N MET A 131 2.70 -8.97 -10.10
CA MET A 131 2.46 -9.52 -11.44
C MET A 131 3.32 -8.82 -12.50
N MET A 132 3.34 -7.48 -12.50
CA MET A 132 4.14 -6.71 -13.45
C MET A 132 5.64 -6.96 -13.27
N LEU A 133 6.12 -7.04 -12.02
CA LEU A 133 7.53 -7.33 -11.73
C LEU A 133 7.92 -8.75 -12.17
N ALA A 134 7.03 -9.71 -12.03
CA ALA A 134 7.26 -11.08 -12.49
C ALA A 134 7.25 -11.19 -14.03
N SER A 135 6.36 -10.42 -14.71
CA SER A 135 6.20 -10.47 -16.17
C SER A 135 7.22 -9.61 -16.91
N TRP A 136 7.57 -8.44 -16.37
CA TRP A 136 8.46 -7.45 -17.01
C TRP A 136 9.50 -6.91 -16.04
N PRO A 137 10.42 -7.75 -15.52
CA PRO A 137 11.35 -7.36 -14.48
C PRO A 137 12.25 -6.20 -14.89
N VAL A 138 12.74 -6.17 -16.12
CA VAL A 138 13.62 -5.10 -16.62
C VAL A 138 12.89 -3.75 -16.61
N ALA A 139 11.68 -3.67 -17.14
CA ALA A 139 10.90 -2.42 -17.17
C ALA A 139 10.54 -1.94 -15.76
N MET A 140 10.35 -2.87 -14.82
CA MET A 140 9.98 -2.57 -13.43
C MET A 140 11.16 -2.23 -12.51
N THR A 141 12.39 -2.48 -12.94
CA THR A 141 13.61 -2.22 -12.15
C THR A 141 14.53 -1.17 -12.77
N THR A 142 14.13 -0.56 -13.89
CA THR A 142 14.86 0.54 -14.52
C THR A 142 14.42 1.87 -13.90
N TRP A 143 15.28 2.45 -13.08
CA TRP A 143 15.04 3.71 -12.39
C TRP A 143 15.82 4.83 -13.06
N THR A 144 15.18 5.97 -13.28
CA THR A 144 15.81 7.16 -13.87
C THR A 144 15.63 8.36 -12.96
N LEU A 145 16.69 9.16 -12.87
CA LEU A 145 16.68 10.47 -12.25
C LEU A 145 17.29 11.45 -13.26
N ASP A 146 16.59 12.55 -13.54
CA ASP A 146 17.02 13.56 -14.55
C ASP A 146 17.37 12.96 -15.92
N GLY A 147 16.62 11.91 -16.34
CA GLY A 147 16.84 11.24 -17.62
C GLY A 147 18.01 10.24 -17.65
N VAL A 148 18.75 10.10 -16.56
CA VAL A 148 19.88 9.16 -16.44
C VAL A 148 19.45 7.95 -15.59
N THR A 149 19.81 6.74 -16.03
CA THR A 149 19.58 5.52 -15.25
C THR A 149 20.49 5.52 -14.04
N THR A 150 19.89 5.45 -12.83
CA THR A 150 20.63 5.46 -11.56
C THR A 150 20.31 4.22 -10.74
N ALA A 151 21.30 3.77 -9.95
CA ALA A 151 21.07 2.73 -8.96
C ALA A 151 20.25 3.29 -7.78
N THR A 152 19.28 2.49 -7.30
CA THR A 152 18.53 2.87 -6.09
C THR A 152 19.43 2.77 -4.85
N PRO A 153 19.18 3.55 -3.78
CA PRO A 153 19.93 3.43 -2.53
C PRO A 153 19.92 2.01 -1.96
N LEU A 154 18.82 1.27 -2.12
CA LEU A 154 18.74 -0.14 -1.70
C LEU A 154 19.67 -1.05 -2.52
N ALA A 155 19.84 -0.80 -3.81
CA ALA A 155 20.77 -1.55 -4.65
C ALA A 155 22.21 -1.28 -4.22
N LEU A 156 22.57 -0.02 -3.91
CA LEU A 156 23.89 0.36 -3.40
C LEU A 156 24.20 -0.28 -2.04
N ILE A 157 23.24 -0.26 -1.10
CA ILE A 157 23.39 -0.92 0.21
C ILE A 157 23.58 -2.44 0.02
N LYS A 158 22.84 -3.05 -0.88
CA LYS A 158 22.95 -4.49 -1.17
C LYS A 158 24.30 -4.85 -1.83
N ALA A 159 24.84 -3.96 -2.66
CA ALA A 159 26.16 -4.13 -3.28
C ALA A 159 27.33 -3.83 -2.32
N GLY A 160 27.04 -3.31 -1.11
CA GLY A 160 28.08 -2.92 -0.15
C GLY A 160 28.81 -1.60 -0.45
N THR A 161 28.33 -0.84 -1.44
CA THR A 161 28.93 0.45 -1.86
C THR A 161 28.32 1.61 -1.08
N LEU A 162 28.56 1.65 0.24
CA LEU A 162 27.96 2.63 1.14
C LEU A 162 28.45 4.06 0.88
N ASP A 163 29.65 4.22 0.34
CA ASP A 163 30.24 5.53 0.01
C ASP A 163 29.50 6.29 -1.09
N GLN A 164 28.73 5.56 -1.93
CA GLN A 164 27.95 6.14 -3.02
C GLN A 164 26.51 6.50 -2.61
N LEU A 165 26.15 6.30 -1.33
CA LEU A 165 24.82 6.62 -0.86
C LEU A 165 24.57 8.13 -0.90
N PRO A 166 23.40 8.57 -1.38
CA PRO A 166 23.02 9.97 -1.30
C PRO A 166 22.89 10.39 0.18
N PRO A 167 23.14 11.66 0.52
CA PRO A 167 22.99 12.16 1.88
C PRO A 167 21.55 11.94 2.36
N LEU A 168 21.39 11.69 3.67
CA LEU A 168 20.08 11.38 4.28
C LEU A 168 19.03 12.47 4.03
N SER A 169 19.44 13.72 3.92
CA SER A 169 18.54 14.84 3.56
C SER A 169 17.92 14.64 2.17
N HIS A 170 18.71 14.20 1.18
CA HIS A 170 18.22 13.90 -0.16
C HIS A 170 17.26 12.70 -0.16
N MET A 171 17.54 11.69 0.67
CA MET A 171 16.65 10.53 0.81
C MET A 171 15.31 10.88 1.48
N LEU A 172 15.27 11.86 2.39
CA LEU A 172 14.05 12.35 3.02
C LEU A 172 13.19 13.17 2.06
N VAL A 173 13.84 14.08 1.31
CA VAL A 173 13.14 15.00 0.39
C VAL A 173 12.79 14.30 -0.91
N GLY A 174 13.64 13.35 -1.40
CA GLY A 174 13.31 12.52 -2.55
C GLY A 174 14.22 12.68 -3.77
N PHE A 175 15.36 13.33 -3.64
CA PHE A 175 16.35 13.45 -4.72
C PHE A 175 17.14 12.14 -4.90
N MET A 176 16.44 11.09 -5.33
CA MET A 176 17.03 9.76 -5.56
C MET A 176 16.21 8.98 -6.60
N GLY A 177 16.85 8.05 -7.29
CA GLY A 177 16.14 7.10 -8.18
C GLY A 177 15.19 6.20 -7.39
N GLY A 178 13.97 6.07 -7.87
CA GLY A 178 12.96 5.25 -7.22
C GLY A 178 11.60 5.29 -7.95
N SER A 179 10.58 4.68 -7.35
CA SER A 179 9.23 4.73 -7.90
C SER A 179 8.56 6.08 -7.65
N LEU A 180 7.52 6.38 -8.44
CA LEU A 180 6.86 7.69 -8.50
C LEU A 180 6.44 8.27 -7.15
N GLY A 181 5.86 7.46 -6.27
CA GLY A 181 5.27 7.92 -5.01
C GLY A 181 6.12 7.62 -3.77
N GLU A 182 7.24 6.92 -3.92
CA GLU A 182 8.06 6.55 -2.76
C GLU A 182 9.24 7.48 -2.51
N THR A 183 9.53 8.39 -3.43
CA THR A 183 10.73 9.24 -3.37
C THR A 183 10.68 10.19 -2.18
N CYS A 184 9.65 11.01 -2.02
CA CYS A 184 9.54 11.99 -0.95
C CYS A 184 8.91 11.40 0.33
N LYS A 185 9.75 11.08 1.33
CA LYS A 185 9.29 10.53 2.61
C LYS A 185 8.52 11.56 3.44
N LEU A 186 8.89 12.85 3.33
CA LEU A 186 8.17 13.93 4.02
C LEU A 186 6.72 14.03 3.54
N ALA A 187 6.47 13.91 2.24
CA ALA A 187 5.12 13.92 1.68
C ALA A 187 4.29 12.73 2.17
N LEU A 188 4.89 11.54 2.27
CA LEU A 188 4.24 10.37 2.84
C LEU A 188 3.95 10.52 4.34
N LEU A 189 4.85 11.15 5.10
CA LEU A 189 4.62 11.45 6.53
C LEU A 189 3.50 12.49 6.73
N ILE A 190 3.37 13.49 5.85
CA ILE A 190 2.24 14.41 5.85
C ILE A 190 0.94 13.62 5.63
N GLY A 191 0.91 12.73 4.64
CA GLY A 191 -0.24 11.85 4.40
C GLY A 191 -0.56 10.96 5.61
N PHE A 192 0.45 10.42 6.27
CA PHE A 192 0.30 9.66 7.52
C PHE A 192 -0.35 10.49 8.63
N ALA A 193 0.12 11.72 8.84
CA ALA A 193 -0.44 12.64 9.82
C ALA A 193 -1.92 12.96 9.54
N ILE A 194 -2.30 13.16 8.27
CA ILE A 194 -3.69 13.39 7.85
C ILE A 194 -4.57 12.18 8.21
N LEU A 195 -4.12 10.96 7.90
CA LEU A 195 -4.88 9.73 8.18
C LEU A 195 -5.02 9.46 9.68
N LEU A 196 -3.98 9.74 10.48
CA LEU A 196 -4.03 9.66 11.95
C LEU A 196 -4.99 10.69 12.53
N TRP A 197 -4.93 11.95 12.06
CA TRP A 197 -5.83 13.02 12.53
C TRP A 197 -7.29 12.66 12.29
N LYS A 198 -7.60 12.10 11.12
CA LYS A 198 -8.96 11.62 10.79
C LYS A 198 -9.31 10.28 11.44
N LYS A 199 -8.41 9.67 12.21
CA LYS A 199 -8.59 8.34 12.85
C LYS A 199 -8.96 7.24 11.84
N ILE A 200 -8.50 7.36 10.59
CA ILE A 200 -8.73 6.37 9.54
C ILE A 200 -7.80 5.18 9.74
N ILE A 201 -6.55 5.42 10.13
CA ILE A 201 -5.57 4.37 10.43
C ILE A 201 -5.07 4.47 11.86
N THR A 202 -4.48 3.38 12.36
CA THR A 202 -3.80 3.33 13.64
C THR A 202 -2.29 3.36 13.44
N TRP A 203 -1.55 4.03 14.33
CA TRP A 203 -0.09 4.17 14.25
C TRP A 203 0.67 2.84 14.42
N HIS A 204 0.03 1.80 15.00
CA HIS A 204 0.66 0.53 15.34
C HIS A 204 1.33 -0.15 14.12
N VAL A 205 0.60 -0.29 13.02
CA VAL A 205 1.12 -0.99 11.83
C VAL A 205 2.31 -0.26 11.21
N PRO A 206 2.21 1.04 10.82
CA PRO A 206 3.32 1.73 10.17
C PRO A 206 4.57 1.81 11.05
N VAL A 207 4.41 2.17 12.33
CA VAL A 207 5.56 2.37 13.23
C VAL A 207 6.26 1.05 13.53
N ILE A 208 5.52 0.00 13.89
CA ILE A 208 6.11 -1.30 14.22
C ILE A 208 6.78 -1.90 12.97
N TYR A 209 6.15 -1.81 11.81
CA TYR A 209 6.71 -2.31 10.57
C TYR A 209 8.07 -1.65 10.26
N ILE A 210 8.11 -0.30 10.22
CA ILE A 210 9.33 0.46 9.90
C ILE A 210 10.43 0.18 10.93
N LEU A 211 10.10 0.17 12.22
CA LEU A 211 11.07 -0.12 13.28
C LEU A 211 11.61 -1.56 13.18
N THR A 212 10.75 -2.54 12.90
CA THR A 212 11.19 -3.93 12.75
C THR A 212 12.18 -4.08 11.59
N VAL A 213 11.90 -3.44 10.43
CA VAL A 213 12.83 -3.46 9.30
C VAL A 213 14.17 -2.82 9.69
N SER A 214 14.15 -1.64 10.32
CA SER A 214 15.36 -0.94 10.72
C SER A 214 16.23 -1.78 11.68
N VAL A 215 15.61 -2.35 12.72
CA VAL A 215 16.30 -3.17 13.73
C VAL A 215 16.87 -4.43 13.10
N LEU A 216 16.08 -5.18 12.33
CA LEU A 216 16.54 -6.45 11.76
C LEU A 216 17.57 -6.25 10.65
N CYS A 217 17.45 -5.22 9.81
CA CYS A 217 18.49 -4.90 8.82
C CYS A 217 19.82 -4.55 9.49
N THR A 218 19.78 -3.87 10.65
CA THR A 218 20.99 -3.60 11.45
C THR A 218 21.59 -4.89 12.02
N LEU A 219 20.75 -5.77 12.59
CA LEU A 219 21.19 -7.05 13.12
C LEU A 219 21.77 -7.98 12.05
N PHE A 220 21.27 -7.89 10.82
CA PHE A 220 21.80 -8.65 9.67
C PHE A 220 23.06 -8.03 9.05
N GLY A 221 23.61 -6.98 9.65
CA GLY A 221 24.90 -6.40 9.25
C GLY A 221 24.90 -5.58 7.98
N ARG A 222 23.75 -5.00 7.56
CA ARG A 222 23.67 -4.18 6.33
C ARG A 222 24.37 -2.82 6.40
N GLY A 223 24.83 -2.40 7.58
CA GLY A 223 25.73 -1.25 7.76
C GLY A 223 25.11 0.16 7.64
N ALA A 224 23.88 0.31 7.15
CA ALA A 224 23.24 1.61 6.93
C ALA A 224 21.75 1.62 7.39
N PRO A 225 21.45 1.49 8.69
CA PRO A 225 20.08 1.27 9.18
C PRO A 225 19.11 2.42 8.84
N VAL A 226 19.54 3.65 8.94
CA VAL A 226 18.71 4.83 8.61
C VAL A 226 18.49 4.93 7.11
N ALA A 227 19.51 4.67 6.30
CA ALA A 227 19.39 4.66 4.86
C ALA A 227 18.48 3.50 4.39
N ASP A 228 18.60 2.30 4.95
CA ASP A 228 17.71 1.16 4.68
C ASP A 228 16.24 1.48 5.03
N MET A 229 16.00 2.19 6.12
CA MET A 229 14.67 2.62 6.52
C MET A 229 14.08 3.64 5.52
N LEU A 230 14.90 4.61 5.08
CA LEU A 230 14.47 5.67 4.16
C LEU A 230 14.46 5.23 2.70
N ALA A 231 15.10 4.11 2.36
CA ALA A 231 15.20 3.64 1.00
C ALA A 231 14.00 2.78 0.59
N GLY A 232 13.64 2.87 -0.69
CA GLY A 232 12.54 2.10 -1.30
C GLY A 232 11.17 2.47 -0.79
N GLY A 233 10.19 1.66 -1.17
CA GLY A 233 8.75 1.88 -0.89
C GLY A 233 8.29 1.50 0.51
N LEU A 234 9.20 1.35 1.50
CA LEU A 234 8.83 0.93 2.85
C LEU A 234 7.78 1.85 3.49
N PHE A 235 7.96 3.18 3.41
CA PHE A 235 7.01 4.15 3.97
C PHE A 235 5.65 4.09 3.28
N LEU A 236 5.63 4.05 1.95
CA LEU A 236 4.40 3.90 1.18
C LEU A 236 3.68 2.59 1.53
N GLY A 237 4.43 1.48 1.56
CA GLY A 237 3.91 0.16 1.92
C GLY A 237 3.38 0.10 3.34
N ALA A 238 4.11 0.61 4.32
CA ALA A 238 3.73 0.56 5.73
C ALA A 238 2.54 1.46 6.07
N ILE A 239 2.47 2.67 5.48
CA ILE A 239 1.45 3.67 5.82
C ILE A 239 0.15 3.41 5.08
N PHE A 240 0.19 3.12 3.77
CA PHE A 240 -1.00 3.08 2.93
C PHE A 240 -1.42 1.67 2.51
N MET A 241 -0.49 0.73 2.39
CA MET A 241 -0.79 -0.60 1.85
C MET A 241 -0.96 -1.66 2.92
N ALA A 242 -0.12 -1.65 3.96
CA ALA A 242 -0.25 -2.58 5.09
C ALA A 242 -1.39 -2.21 6.04
N THR A 243 -1.95 -1.00 5.93
CA THR A 243 -3.09 -0.52 6.71
C THR A 243 -4.43 -0.65 5.99
N ASP A 244 -4.47 -1.32 4.83
CA ASP A 244 -5.71 -1.57 4.10
C ASP A 244 -6.69 -2.38 4.95
N TYR A 245 -7.94 -1.90 5.07
CA TYR A 245 -8.96 -2.50 5.94
C TYR A 245 -9.33 -3.93 5.59
N ALA A 246 -9.31 -4.27 4.29
CA ALA A 246 -9.71 -5.59 3.84
C ALA A 246 -8.65 -6.65 4.13
N THR A 247 -7.37 -6.27 4.16
CA THR A 247 -6.22 -7.18 4.16
C THR A 247 -5.35 -7.06 5.39
N SER A 248 -5.76 -6.27 6.41
CA SER A 248 -5.05 -6.14 7.70
C SER A 248 -5.89 -6.65 8.86
N PRO A 249 -5.25 -7.14 9.95
CA PRO A 249 -5.97 -7.65 11.13
C PRO A 249 -6.84 -6.61 11.81
N ILE A 250 -7.96 -7.06 12.38
CA ILE A 250 -8.93 -6.19 13.08
C ILE A 250 -8.42 -5.81 14.45
N THR A 251 -7.82 -6.76 15.21
CA THR A 251 -7.41 -6.57 16.61
C THR A 251 -6.07 -5.83 16.71
N ILE A 252 -5.88 -5.05 17.78
CA ILE A 252 -4.59 -4.36 18.01
C ILE A 252 -3.45 -5.37 18.15
N LYS A 253 -3.66 -6.49 18.86
CA LYS A 253 -2.67 -7.56 18.98
C LYS A 253 -2.35 -8.18 17.61
N GLY A 254 -3.37 -8.41 16.80
CA GLY A 254 -3.19 -8.90 15.43
C GLY A 254 -2.39 -7.93 14.56
N LYS A 255 -2.66 -6.63 14.66
CA LYS A 255 -1.92 -5.58 13.95
C LYS A 255 -0.43 -5.56 14.32
N VAL A 256 -0.09 -5.75 15.60
CA VAL A 256 1.31 -5.82 16.06
C VAL A 256 2.00 -7.04 15.47
N ILE A 257 1.39 -8.24 15.54
CA ILE A 257 1.94 -9.48 14.98
C ILE A 257 2.13 -9.35 13.46
N TYR A 258 1.12 -8.84 12.77
CA TYR A 258 1.14 -8.61 11.34
C TYR A 258 2.26 -7.64 10.92
N ALA A 259 2.36 -6.49 11.59
CA ALA A 259 3.38 -5.48 11.31
C ALA A 259 4.81 -6.02 11.56
N PHE A 260 4.99 -6.77 12.65
CA PHE A 260 6.25 -7.44 12.93
C PHE A 260 6.59 -8.47 11.83
N GLY A 261 5.63 -9.31 11.42
CA GLY A 261 5.81 -10.27 10.33
C GLY A 261 6.15 -9.62 9.00
N CYS A 262 5.45 -8.53 8.62
CA CYS A 262 5.79 -7.74 7.44
C CYS A 262 7.23 -7.20 7.52
N GLY A 263 7.63 -6.67 8.68
CA GLY A 263 8.96 -6.15 8.90
C GLY A 263 10.04 -7.22 8.81
N ALA A 264 9.84 -8.35 9.46
CA ALA A 264 10.76 -9.47 9.44
C ALA A 264 10.96 -10.03 8.03
N LEU A 265 9.86 -10.30 7.31
CA LEU A 265 9.93 -10.77 5.93
C LEU A 265 10.61 -9.74 5.01
N THR A 266 10.32 -8.46 5.16
CA THR A 266 10.97 -7.42 4.38
C THR A 266 12.47 -7.40 4.62
N ALA A 267 12.93 -7.47 5.88
CA ALA A 267 14.35 -7.49 6.23
C ALA A 267 15.06 -8.74 5.67
N VAL A 268 14.42 -9.91 5.75
CA VAL A 268 14.93 -11.17 5.17
C VAL A 268 15.07 -11.05 3.66
N ILE A 269 14.04 -10.57 2.96
CA ILE A 269 14.07 -10.44 1.50
C ILE A 269 15.11 -9.39 1.06
N ARG A 270 15.23 -8.28 1.78
CA ARG A 270 16.25 -7.25 1.50
C ARG A 270 17.68 -7.78 1.63
N THR A 271 17.92 -8.66 2.61
CA THR A 271 19.26 -9.19 2.90
C THR A 271 19.63 -10.33 1.96
N TRP A 272 18.77 -11.32 1.82
CA TRP A 272 19.06 -12.56 1.08
C TRP A 272 18.26 -12.73 -0.21
N GLY A 273 17.18 -11.99 -0.39
CA GLY A 273 16.33 -12.10 -1.58
C GLY A 273 16.96 -11.56 -2.86
N GLY A 274 16.44 -11.94 -4.01
CA GLY A 274 16.86 -11.43 -5.33
C GLY A 274 16.52 -9.96 -5.54
N TYR A 275 15.37 -9.52 -5.04
CA TYR A 275 14.89 -8.14 -5.21
C TYR A 275 15.26 -7.27 -4.00
N PRO A 276 15.79 -6.04 -4.24
CA PRO A 276 16.28 -5.19 -3.15
C PRO A 276 15.16 -4.62 -2.26
N GLU A 277 13.94 -4.45 -2.77
CA GLU A 277 12.87 -3.75 -2.05
C GLU A 277 12.14 -4.63 -1.03
N GLY A 278 11.70 -5.81 -1.40
CA GLY A 278 11.11 -6.83 -0.53
C GLY A 278 9.72 -6.55 0.05
N PHE A 279 9.33 -5.30 0.27
CA PHE A 279 8.10 -4.96 0.99
C PHE A 279 6.82 -5.46 0.29
N THR A 280 6.79 -5.46 -1.04
CA THR A 280 5.65 -5.93 -1.85
C THR A 280 5.29 -7.38 -1.50
N TYR A 281 6.28 -8.27 -1.58
CA TYR A 281 6.07 -9.69 -1.29
C TYR A 281 5.82 -9.95 0.18
N ALA A 282 6.51 -9.21 1.07
CA ALA A 282 6.30 -9.32 2.51
C ALA A 282 4.85 -9.02 2.91
N ILE A 283 4.28 -7.92 2.42
CA ILE A 283 2.88 -7.56 2.69
C ILE A 283 1.93 -8.58 2.07
N LEU A 284 2.15 -9.01 0.81
CA LEU A 284 1.30 -10.00 0.15
C LEU A 284 1.25 -11.33 0.91
N VAL A 285 2.41 -11.84 1.35
CA VAL A 285 2.47 -13.07 2.15
C VAL A 285 1.77 -12.90 3.49
N MET A 286 2.01 -11.78 4.17
CA MET A 286 1.37 -11.52 5.44
C MET A 286 -0.14 -11.29 5.31
N ASN A 287 -0.65 -10.74 4.21
CA ASN A 287 -2.09 -10.65 3.94
C ASN A 287 -2.75 -12.03 3.94
N LEU A 288 -2.10 -13.05 3.36
CA LEU A 288 -2.61 -14.42 3.37
C LEU A 288 -2.67 -15.02 4.79
N THR A 289 -1.86 -14.54 5.72
CA THR A 289 -1.85 -15.01 7.11
C THR A 289 -2.86 -14.30 8.01
N VAL A 290 -3.46 -13.18 7.57
CA VAL A 290 -4.40 -12.39 8.36
C VAL A 290 -5.55 -13.21 8.94
N PRO A 291 -6.23 -14.13 8.20
CA PRO A 291 -7.30 -14.94 8.78
C PRO A 291 -6.83 -15.83 9.94
N LEU A 292 -5.57 -16.31 9.90
CA LEU A 292 -4.97 -17.10 10.98
C LEU A 292 -4.65 -16.22 12.20
N ILE A 293 -4.10 -15.02 11.96
CA ILE A 293 -3.80 -14.04 13.00
C ILE A 293 -5.08 -13.61 13.71
N ASP A 294 -6.15 -13.31 12.97
CA ASP A 294 -7.42 -12.88 13.56
C ASP A 294 -8.07 -14.01 14.38
N ARG A 295 -7.97 -15.27 13.95
CA ARG A 295 -8.41 -16.43 14.76
C ARG A 295 -7.64 -16.53 16.08
N ALA A 296 -6.31 -16.34 16.05
CA ALA A 296 -5.45 -16.44 17.22
C ALA A 296 -5.62 -15.25 18.19
N THR A 297 -5.99 -14.07 17.67
CA THR A 297 -6.09 -12.83 18.45
C THR A 297 -7.53 -12.41 18.78
N LYS A 298 -8.52 -13.24 18.41
CA LYS A 298 -9.94 -12.96 18.69
C LYS A 298 -10.16 -12.73 20.19
N PRO A 299 -10.76 -11.59 20.57
CA PRO A 299 -11.10 -11.35 21.97
C PRO A 299 -12.15 -12.34 22.45
N ARG A 300 -12.09 -12.73 23.73
CA ARG A 300 -13.09 -13.62 24.32
C ARG A 300 -14.43 -12.90 24.40
N ILE A 301 -15.48 -13.64 24.13
CA ILE A 301 -16.84 -13.16 24.29
C ILE A 301 -17.15 -13.10 25.81
N PHE A 302 -17.78 -12.03 26.25
CA PHE A 302 -18.18 -11.90 27.65
C PHE A 302 -19.11 -13.07 28.03
N GLY A 303 -18.81 -13.77 29.15
CA GLY A 303 -19.57 -14.94 29.60
C GLY A 303 -19.09 -16.29 29.04
N GLU A 304 -18.09 -16.32 28.15
CA GLU A 304 -17.53 -17.58 27.63
C GLU A 304 -16.65 -18.25 28.70
N VAL A 305 -17.12 -19.37 29.24
CA VAL A 305 -16.37 -20.20 30.19
C VAL A 305 -15.25 -20.93 29.44
N LYS A 306 -14.01 -20.91 29.98
CA LYS A 306 -12.91 -21.72 29.45
C LYS A 306 -13.35 -23.17 29.42
N LYS A 307 -13.51 -23.76 28.23
CA LYS A 307 -13.48 -25.23 28.12
C LYS A 307 -12.08 -25.66 28.54
N HIS A 308 -11.93 -26.15 29.76
CA HIS A 308 -10.74 -26.89 30.15
C HIS A 308 -10.65 -28.08 29.19
N GLY A 309 -9.64 -28.09 28.33
CA GLY A 309 -9.39 -29.22 27.46
C GLY A 309 -9.23 -30.49 28.31
N LYS A 310 -9.96 -31.51 27.88
CA LYS A 310 -9.67 -32.88 28.22
C LYS A 310 -8.42 -33.32 27.47
#